data_bbb2855a7b53976db66911a84c6431f1
#
_entry.id   bbb2855a7b53976db66911a84c6431f1
#
_cell.length_a   1.000
_cell.length_b   1.000
_cell.length_c   1.000
_cell.angle_alpha   90.00
_cell.angle_beta   90.00
_cell.angle_gamma   90.00
#
_symmetry.space_group_name_H-M   'P 1'
#
loop_
_entity.id
_entity.type
_entity.pdbx_description
1 polymer ?
#
loop_
_entity_poly.entity_id
_entity_poly.type
_entity_poly.pdbx_seq_one_letter_code
_entity_poly.pdbx_strand_id
1 'polypeptide(L)'
;NVTYDYNTINRTVTININQPGKAFKFPLSIDVYEDFGKNSHNVWVEGAQSSFTFPFSKLPKLINIDAKHVLLAEISDKKTLENYLYQFNNAPHYLDRRLALEEIVKEQKTNKEAYETVIKAFNDPYYEIKVFALENIDLFQKYNKKDAIVKIENLAQNDKNTLVKAAAISVLGKLIDPIYKPLFERGMNNESFAVIGSSLTSLYQIDKSSALNKLNSLTIDTKESLSDAITTIYISENDKTNLPFIAKHVLNGMFLTQNPRTQQLYGEAFKWIAESDNKEAISNLTDDFV
;
A
#
# COMPACT_ATOMS: atom_id res chain seq x y z
N ASN A 1 18.77 -0.13 -15.91
CA ASN A 1 19.19 -1.35 -15.20
C ASN A 1 20.50 -1.11 -14.49
N VAL A 2 20.63 -1.59 -13.25
CA VAL A 2 21.82 -1.46 -12.42
C VAL A 2 22.32 -2.84 -12.01
N THR A 3 23.64 -3.03 -12.06
CA THR A 3 24.30 -4.25 -11.57
C THR A 3 25.56 -3.89 -10.78
N TYR A 4 26.01 -4.78 -9.89
CA TYR A 4 27.09 -4.57 -8.96
C TYR A 4 28.16 -5.66 -9.09
N ASP A 5 29.43 -5.26 -9.23
CA ASP A 5 30.57 -6.16 -9.23
C ASP A 5 31.46 -5.85 -8.01
N TYR A 6 31.48 -6.77 -7.06
CA TYR A 6 32.27 -6.63 -5.84
C TYR A 6 33.65 -7.28 -5.97
N ASN A 7 34.69 -6.50 -5.83
CA ASN A 7 36.07 -7.00 -5.71
C ASN A 7 36.53 -6.93 -4.26
N THR A 8 36.46 -8.06 -3.55
CA THR A 8 36.83 -8.15 -2.13
C THR A 8 38.33 -8.06 -1.88
N ILE A 9 39.17 -8.38 -2.87
CA ILE A 9 40.63 -8.29 -2.79
C ILE A 9 41.05 -6.81 -2.80
N ASN A 10 40.53 -6.06 -3.78
CA ASN A 10 40.84 -4.64 -3.93
C ASN A 10 39.92 -3.75 -3.09
N ARG A 11 38.92 -4.33 -2.43
CA ARG A 11 37.86 -3.63 -1.65
C ARG A 11 37.19 -2.53 -2.46
N THR A 12 36.70 -2.88 -3.64
CA THR A 12 35.98 -1.96 -4.52
C THR A 12 34.68 -2.57 -4.98
N VAL A 13 33.68 -1.74 -5.21
CA VAL A 13 32.44 -2.09 -5.91
C VAL A 13 32.36 -1.28 -7.20
N THR A 14 32.12 -1.95 -8.30
CA THR A 14 31.79 -1.32 -9.58
C THR A 14 30.30 -1.38 -9.83
N ILE A 15 29.71 -0.22 -10.04
CA ILE A 15 28.28 -0.05 -10.32
C ILE A 15 28.15 0.17 -11.82
N ASN A 16 27.49 -0.78 -12.49
CA ASN A 16 27.26 -0.72 -13.93
C ASN A 16 25.82 -0.28 -14.19
N ILE A 17 25.65 0.77 -14.97
CA ILE A 17 24.36 1.35 -15.34
C ILE A 17 24.18 1.15 -16.85
N ASN A 18 23.06 0.53 -17.22
CA ASN A 18 22.66 0.32 -18.60
C ASN A 18 21.30 0.95 -18.86
N GLN A 19 21.25 1.89 -19.81
CA GLN A 19 20.03 2.52 -20.30
C GLN A 19 19.53 1.78 -21.53
N PRO A 20 18.40 1.04 -21.46
CA PRO A 20 17.80 0.44 -22.65
C PRO A 20 17.18 1.53 -23.55
N GLY A 21 17.41 1.46 -24.85
CA GLY A 21 16.86 2.41 -25.82
C GLY A 21 17.67 3.70 -25.94
N LYS A 22 17.01 4.86 -25.95
CA LYS A 22 17.67 6.16 -26.09
C LYS A 22 18.44 6.50 -24.81
N ALA A 23 19.73 6.74 -24.94
CA ALA A 23 20.56 7.13 -23.83
C ALA A 23 20.38 8.64 -23.50
N PHE A 24 20.34 8.92 -22.19
CA PHE A 24 20.26 10.27 -21.64
C PHE A 24 21.51 10.57 -20.81
N LYS A 25 21.87 11.86 -20.74
CA LYS A 25 22.88 12.34 -19.81
C LYS A 25 22.18 12.96 -18.60
N PHE A 26 22.52 12.48 -17.37
CA PHE A 26 21.91 12.97 -16.14
C PHE A 26 22.84 12.81 -14.93
N PRO A 27 22.70 13.67 -13.91
CA PRO A 27 23.38 13.48 -12.65
C PRO A 27 22.72 12.36 -11.84
N LEU A 28 23.52 11.57 -11.15
CA LEU A 28 23.05 10.48 -10.30
C LEU A 28 23.72 10.55 -8.93
N SER A 29 22.90 10.51 -7.87
CA SER A 29 23.37 10.36 -6.51
C SER A 29 23.39 8.88 -6.11
N ILE A 30 24.49 8.44 -5.52
CA ILE A 30 24.70 7.07 -5.07
C ILE A 30 25.18 7.10 -3.63
N ASP A 31 24.45 6.45 -2.72
CA ASP A 31 24.87 6.26 -1.35
C ASP A 31 25.34 4.82 -1.14
N VAL A 32 26.59 4.65 -0.69
CA VAL A 32 27.19 3.36 -0.32
C VAL A 32 27.18 3.25 1.19
N TYR A 33 26.39 2.35 1.75
CA TYR A 33 26.22 2.15 3.18
C TYR A 33 27.12 1.01 3.67
N GLU A 34 27.90 1.29 4.67
CA GLU A 34 28.74 0.35 5.43
C GLU A 34 28.29 0.30 6.91
N ASP A 35 28.95 -0.51 7.75
CA ASP A 35 28.57 -0.68 9.17
C ASP A 35 28.58 0.64 9.97
N PHE A 36 29.42 1.60 9.59
CA PHE A 36 29.68 2.84 10.35
C PHE A 36 29.17 4.11 9.67
N GLY A 37 28.31 3.99 8.69
CA GLY A 37 27.75 5.13 7.99
C GLY A 37 27.64 4.93 6.47
N LYS A 38 27.50 6.04 5.77
CA LYS A 38 27.40 6.02 4.32
C LYS A 38 28.38 6.99 3.67
N ASN A 39 28.86 6.62 2.50
CA ASN A 39 29.60 7.48 1.59
C ASN A 39 28.68 7.87 0.43
N SER A 40 28.51 9.18 0.21
CA SER A 40 27.66 9.71 -0.85
C SER A 40 28.50 10.16 -2.03
N HIS A 41 28.11 9.70 -3.23
CA HIS A 41 28.76 10.02 -4.49
C HIS A 41 27.78 10.69 -5.43
N ASN A 42 28.25 11.72 -6.18
CA ASN A 42 27.49 12.31 -7.26
C ASN A 42 28.27 12.09 -8.55
N VAL A 43 27.66 11.43 -9.51
CA VAL A 43 28.29 11.07 -10.79
C VAL A 43 27.41 11.55 -11.95
N TRP A 44 28.02 11.64 -13.13
CA TRP A 44 27.27 11.87 -14.36
C TRP A 44 27.17 10.56 -15.15
N VAL A 45 25.94 10.13 -15.39
CA VAL A 45 25.67 9.01 -16.32
C VAL A 45 25.70 9.59 -17.71
N GLU A 46 26.54 9.04 -18.60
CA GLU A 46 26.72 9.49 -19.97
C GLU A 46 26.65 8.30 -20.93
N GLY A 47 25.73 8.35 -21.87
CA GLY A 47 25.58 7.29 -22.88
C GLY A 47 24.81 6.05 -22.39
N ALA A 48 24.73 5.02 -23.22
CA ALA A 48 23.94 3.82 -22.96
C ALA A 48 24.50 2.96 -21.83
N GLN A 49 25.81 3.00 -21.60
CA GLN A 49 26.50 2.26 -20.54
C GLN A 49 27.44 3.21 -19.79
N SER A 50 27.40 3.13 -18.48
CA SER A 50 28.30 3.86 -17.58
C SER A 50 28.70 2.96 -16.42
N SER A 51 29.97 3.06 -15.99
CA SER A 51 30.51 2.26 -14.88
C SER A 51 31.24 3.16 -13.91
N PHE A 52 30.99 2.97 -12.61
CA PHE A 52 31.57 3.76 -11.53
C PHE A 52 32.11 2.82 -10.47
N THR A 53 33.39 3.00 -10.11
CA THR A 53 34.05 2.16 -9.12
C THR A 53 34.34 2.96 -7.85
N PHE A 54 33.87 2.45 -6.71
CA PHE A 54 34.07 3.08 -5.40
C PHE A 54 34.78 2.12 -4.45
N PRO A 55 35.69 2.63 -3.61
CA PRO A 55 36.31 1.84 -2.56
C PRO A 55 35.31 1.63 -1.41
N PHE A 56 35.50 0.54 -0.66
CA PHE A 56 34.81 0.29 0.60
C PHE A 56 35.78 -0.24 1.66
N SER A 57 35.50 0.06 2.93
CA SER A 57 36.25 -0.47 4.06
C SER A 57 35.76 -1.87 4.45
N LYS A 58 34.45 -2.05 4.43
CA LYS A 58 33.75 -3.34 4.59
C LYS A 58 32.71 -3.50 3.50
N LEU A 59 32.36 -4.75 3.20
CA LEU A 59 31.38 -5.05 2.18
C LEU A 59 30.08 -4.24 2.43
N PRO A 60 29.62 -3.43 1.44
CA PRO A 60 28.45 -2.60 1.61
C PRO A 60 27.20 -3.40 1.96
N LYS A 61 26.46 -2.90 2.94
CA LYS A 61 25.15 -3.43 3.33
C LYS A 61 24.05 -3.01 2.37
N LEU A 62 24.23 -1.85 1.74
CA LEU A 62 23.30 -1.28 0.78
C LEU A 62 24.06 -0.34 -0.16
N ILE A 63 23.71 -0.42 -1.44
CA ILE A 63 23.98 0.63 -2.41
C ILE A 63 22.63 1.23 -2.80
N ASN A 64 22.44 2.51 -2.52
CA ASN A 64 21.20 3.22 -2.82
C ASN A 64 21.40 4.09 -4.05
N ILE A 65 20.78 3.71 -5.15
CA ILE A 65 20.84 4.42 -6.43
C ILE A 65 19.76 5.49 -6.46
N ASP A 66 20.08 6.66 -6.99
CA ASP A 66 19.25 7.87 -6.95
C ASP A 66 18.84 8.24 -5.51
N ALA A 67 19.81 8.20 -4.60
CA ALA A 67 19.61 8.40 -3.17
C ALA A 67 18.92 9.74 -2.80
N LYS A 68 18.84 10.68 -3.75
CA LYS A 68 18.13 11.97 -3.59
C LYS A 68 16.75 11.97 -4.26
N HIS A 69 16.37 10.89 -4.94
CA HIS A 69 15.09 10.76 -5.66
C HIS A 69 14.80 11.92 -6.62
N VAL A 70 15.78 12.27 -7.45
CA VAL A 70 15.67 13.37 -8.42
C VAL A 70 15.36 12.90 -9.84
N LEU A 71 15.51 11.60 -10.11
CA LEU A 71 15.25 11.04 -11.41
C LEU A 71 13.77 10.67 -11.58
N LEU A 72 13.19 11.04 -12.71
CA LEU A 72 11.90 10.54 -13.15
C LEU A 72 12.14 9.33 -14.06
N ALA A 73 12.51 8.19 -13.48
CA ALA A 73 12.88 6.98 -14.20
C ALA A 73 12.54 5.72 -13.40
N GLU A 74 12.27 4.62 -14.10
CA GLU A 74 12.21 3.29 -13.50
C GLU A 74 13.63 2.75 -13.35
N ILE A 75 14.01 2.40 -12.12
CA ILE A 75 15.32 1.84 -11.79
C ILE A 75 15.15 0.36 -11.47
N SER A 76 15.66 -0.50 -12.35
CA SER A 76 15.77 -1.93 -12.07
C SER A 76 17.11 -2.20 -11.39
N ASP A 77 17.04 -2.46 -10.11
CA ASP A 77 18.19 -2.64 -9.22
C ASP A 77 18.06 -3.99 -8.49
N LYS A 78 19.01 -4.90 -8.70
CA LYS A 78 18.99 -6.25 -8.11
C LYS A 78 19.51 -6.23 -6.67
N LYS A 79 18.63 -5.90 -5.74
CA LYS A 79 18.88 -5.99 -4.30
C LYS A 79 18.45 -7.34 -3.73
N THR A 80 19.15 -7.78 -2.69
CA THR A 80 18.73 -8.94 -1.88
C THR A 80 17.74 -8.52 -0.81
N LEU A 81 17.04 -9.48 -0.18
CA LEU A 81 16.20 -9.20 0.98
C LEU A 81 16.97 -8.48 2.10
N GLU A 82 18.22 -8.89 2.35
CA GLU A 82 19.08 -8.24 3.36
C GLU A 82 19.34 -6.77 3.03
N ASN A 83 19.54 -6.43 1.74
CA ASN A 83 19.68 -5.04 1.32
C ASN A 83 18.38 -4.24 1.56
N TYR A 84 17.20 -4.82 1.26
CA TYR A 84 15.91 -4.17 1.51
C TYR A 84 15.62 -4.00 3.00
N LEU A 85 15.93 -5.00 3.83
CA LEU A 85 15.82 -4.90 5.28
C LEU A 85 16.71 -3.79 5.83
N TYR A 86 17.94 -3.71 5.32
CA TYR A 86 18.85 -2.64 5.70
C TYR A 86 18.35 -1.27 5.22
N GLN A 87 17.87 -1.17 3.99
CA GLN A 87 17.33 0.06 3.40
C GLN A 87 16.16 0.59 4.21
N PHE A 88 15.18 -0.25 4.53
CA PHE A 88 14.02 0.13 5.35
C PHE A 88 14.46 0.71 6.71
N ASN A 89 15.48 0.14 7.31
CA ASN A 89 15.91 0.52 8.66
C ASN A 89 16.83 1.75 8.70
N ASN A 90 17.53 2.09 7.60
CA ASN A 90 18.66 3.04 7.63
C ASN A 90 18.55 4.17 6.59
N ALA A 91 17.79 3.99 5.50
CA ALA A 91 17.61 5.04 4.51
C ALA A 91 16.61 6.10 5.01
N PRO A 92 16.91 7.41 4.86
CA PRO A 92 16.15 8.45 5.54
C PRO A 92 14.84 8.82 4.81
N HIS A 93 14.78 8.65 3.49
CA HIS A 93 13.66 9.13 2.70
C HIS A 93 12.48 8.17 2.74
N TYR A 94 11.28 8.73 2.62
CA TYR A 94 10.04 7.96 2.53
C TYR A 94 10.09 6.94 1.39
N LEU A 95 10.49 7.38 0.18
CA LEU A 95 10.53 6.50 -1.00
C LEU A 95 11.48 5.31 -0.81
N ASP A 96 12.64 5.50 -0.16
CA ASP A 96 13.55 4.40 0.15
C ASP A 96 12.86 3.35 1.00
N ARG A 97 12.19 3.78 2.08
CA ARG A 97 11.49 2.87 3.00
C ARG A 97 10.29 2.22 2.32
N ARG A 98 9.56 2.98 1.49
CA ARG A 98 8.41 2.47 0.75
C ARG A 98 8.81 1.36 -0.23
N LEU A 99 9.80 1.62 -1.10
CA LEU A 99 10.31 0.65 -2.07
C LEU A 99 10.88 -0.60 -1.39
N ALA A 100 11.60 -0.42 -0.28
CA ALA A 100 12.11 -1.55 0.49
C ALA A 100 10.95 -2.39 1.07
N LEU A 101 9.94 -1.75 1.65
CA LEU A 101 8.80 -2.44 2.25
C LEU A 101 7.97 -3.22 1.22
N GLU A 102 7.86 -2.72 -0.02
CA GLU A 102 7.19 -3.41 -1.12
C GLU A 102 7.83 -4.77 -1.45
N GLU A 103 9.14 -4.87 -1.34
CA GLU A 103 9.85 -6.14 -1.54
C GLU A 103 9.80 -7.01 -0.27
N ILE A 104 9.94 -6.41 0.91
CA ILE A 104 9.92 -7.12 2.20
C ILE A 104 8.57 -7.82 2.43
N VAL A 105 7.44 -7.21 2.08
CA VAL A 105 6.11 -7.84 2.29
C VAL A 105 5.93 -9.12 1.47
N LYS A 106 6.62 -9.27 0.34
CA LYS A 106 6.57 -10.49 -0.49
C LYS A 106 7.21 -11.69 0.22
N GLU A 107 8.20 -11.43 1.06
CA GLU A 107 9.01 -12.44 1.75
C GLU A 107 8.50 -12.79 3.15
N GLN A 108 7.50 -12.08 3.69
CA GLN A 108 7.02 -12.24 5.07
C GLN A 108 6.48 -13.65 5.39
N LYS A 109 6.08 -14.41 4.36
CA LYS A 109 5.55 -15.78 4.54
C LYS A 109 6.63 -16.78 4.92
N THR A 110 7.82 -16.60 4.42
CA THR A 110 8.94 -17.53 4.51
C THR A 110 10.07 -17.02 5.41
N ASN A 111 10.15 -15.70 5.59
CA ASN A 111 11.20 -15.05 6.35
C ASN A 111 10.65 -14.32 7.58
N LYS A 112 11.12 -14.72 8.76
CA LYS A 112 10.69 -14.15 10.05
C LYS A 112 11.08 -12.68 10.18
N GLU A 113 12.29 -12.28 9.75
CA GLU A 113 12.77 -10.91 9.86
C GLU A 113 11.98 -9.98 8.93
N ALA A 114 11.61 -10.46 7.74
CA ALA A 114 10.69 -9.73 6.85
C ALA A 114 9.35 -9.48 7.53
N TYR A 115 8.75 -10.49 8.15
CA TYR A 115 7.49 -10.34 8.90
C TYR A 115 7.62 -9.34 10.07
N GLU A 116 8.69 -9.44 10.86
CA GLU A 116 8.97 -8.54 11.99
C GLU A 116 9.19 -7.09 11.50
N THR A 117 9.79 -6.93 10.31
CA THR A 117 10.00 -5.60 9.70
C THR A 117 8.67 -5.00 9.23
N VAL A 118 7.75 -5.79 8.69
CA VAL A 118 6.39 -5.30 8.37
C VAL A 118 5.69 -4.81 9.65
N ILE A 119 5.81 -5.54 10.77
CA ILE A 119 5.27 -5.09 12.06
C ILE A 119 5.98 -3.82 12.57
N LYS A 120 7.29 -3.69 12.34
CA LYS A 120 8.05 -2.48 12.70
C LYS A 120 7.54 -1.26 11.94
N ALA A 121 7.12 -1.42 10.68
CA ALA A 121 6.58 -0.37 9.85
C ALA A 121 5.29 0.25 10.41
N PHE A 122 4.58 -0.39 11.32
CA PHE A 122 3.44 0.18 12.06
C PHE A 122 3.80 1.39 12.92
N ASN A 123 5.09 1.59 13.20
CA ASN A 123 5.60 2.74 13.95
C ASN A 123 6.36 3.75 13.08
N ASP A 124 6.27 3.63 11.74
CA ASP A 124 6.93 4.60 10.86
C ASP A 124 6.35 6.01 11.09
N PRO A 125 7.20 7.06 11.08
CA PRO A 125 6.73 8.43 11.25
C PRO A 125 5.80 8.89 10.11
N TYR A 126 5.88 8.27 8.92
CA TYR A 126 5.05 8.60 7.79
C TYR A 126 3.84 7.66 7.69
N TYR A 127 2.65 8.23 7.73
CA TYR A 127 1.41 7.46 7.85
C TYR A 127 1.17 6.47 6.69
N GLU A 128 1.58 6.79 5.46
CA GLU A 128 1.40 5.89 4.31
C GLU A 128 2.23 4.61 4.40
N ILE A 129 3.39 4.64 5.07
CA ILE A 129 4.16 3.42 5.38
C ILE A 129 3.36 2.53 6.33
N LYS A 130 2.73 3.12 7.37
CA LYS A 130 1.85 2.38 8.29
C LYS A 130 0.66 1.77 7.56
N VAL A 131 -0.03 2.56 6.72
CA VAL A 131 -1.17 2.09 5.92
C VAL A 131 -0.75 0.94 5.02
N PHE A 132 0.34 1.10 4.27
CA PHE A 132 0.84 0.04 3.39
C PHE A 132 1.18 -1.24 4.15
N ALA A 133 1.85 -1.12 5.29
CA ALA A 133 2.17 -2.28 6.14
C ALA A 133 0.92 -2.99 6.64
N LEU A 134 -0.10 -2.23 7.11
CA LEU A 134 -1.39 -2.76 7.54
C LEU A 134 -2.14 -3.48 6.41
N GLU A 135 -2.18 -2.90 5.22
CA GLU A 135 -2.88 -3.49 4.07
C GLU A 135 -2.25 -4.80 3.59
N ASN A 136 -0.95 -4.97 3.83
CA ASN A 136 -0.16 -6.09 3.32
C ASN A 136 0.32 -7.07 4.38
N ILE A 137 0.05 -6.86 5.68
CA ILE A 137 0.39 -7.82 6.74
C ILE A 137 -0.35 -9.14 6.57
N ASP A 138 0.35 -10.26 6.63
CA ASP A 138 -0.24 -11.59 6.65
C ASP A 138 -0.40 -12.09 8.09
N LEU A 139 -1.59 -11.95 8.65
CA LEU A 139 -1.92 -12.40 10.01
C LEU A 139 -2.11 -13.93 10.16
N PHE A 140 -2.05 -14.68 9.05
CA PHE A 140 -2.15 -16.13 9.08
C PHE A 140 -0.78 -16.83 9.24
N GLN A 141 0.27 -16.02 9.41
CA GLN A 141 1.62 -16.54 9.68
C GLN A 141 1.75 -17.12 11.09
N LYS A 142 2.68 -18.07 11.21
CA LYS A 142 3.04 -18.70 12.51
C LYS A 142 3.91 -17.81 13.41
N TYR A 143 4.41 -16.67 12.89
CA TYR A 143 5.28 -15.78 13.65
C TYR A 143 4.46 -14.72 14.38
N ASN A 144 4.71 -14.51 15.66
CA ASN A 144 4.27 -13.35 16.49
C ASN A 144 2.92 -12.69 16.15
N LYS A 145 1.92 -13.48 15.71
CA LYS A 145 0.58 -12.99 15.35
C LYS A 145 -0.03 -12.17 16.48
N LYS A 146 0.13 -12.61 17.73
CA LYS A 146 -0.44 -11.94 18.91
C LYS A 146 0.09 -10.51 19.06
N ASP A 147 1.40 -10.31 18.90
CA ASP A 147 2.01 -8.98 19.03
C ASP A 147 1.58 -8.06 17.89
N ALA A 148 1.43 -8.60 16.66
CA ALA A 148 0.91 -7.84 15.55
C ALA A 148 -0.53 -7.37 15.82
N ILE A 149 -1.41 -8.26 16.30
CA ILE A 149 -2.80 -7.92 16.62
C ILE A 149 -2.88 -6.82 17.68
N VAL A 150 -2.12 -6.91 18.77
CA VAL A 150 -2.11 -5.89 19.84
C VAL A 150 -1.70 -4.51 19.29
N LYS A 151 -0.70 -4.47 18.40
CA LYS A 151 -0.29 -3.22 17.75
C LYS A 151 -1.36 -2.68 16.80
N ILE A 152 -2.03 -3.54 16.04
CA ILE A 152 -3.12 -3.15 15.13
C ILE A 152 -4.31 -2.62 15.92
N GLU A 153 -4.69 -3.25 17.03
CA GLU A 153 -5.73 -2.77 17.95
C GLU A 153 -5.42 -1.38 18.47
N ASN A 154 -4.16 -1.14 18.86
CA ASN A 154 -3.72 0.18 19.31
C ASN A 154 -3.81 1.23 18.19
N LEU A 155 -3.40 0.90 16.97
CA LEU A 155 -3.53 1.81 15.82
C LEU A 155 -5.00 2.12 15.49
N ALA A 156 -5.86 1.12 15.50
CA ALA A 156 -7.29 1.27 15.24
C ALA A 156 -7.96 2.22 16.24
N GLN A 157 -7.53 2.19 17.48
CA GLN A 157 -8.12 3.03 18.56
C GLN A 157 -7.46 4.41 18.65
N ASN A 158 -6.14 4.50 18.58
CA ASN A 158 -5.37 5.61 19.08
C ASN A 158 -4.52 6.35 18.05
N ASP A 159 -4.32 5.85 16.81
CA ASP A 159 -3.50 6.57 15.84
C ASP A 159 -4.12 7.93 15.52
N LYS A 160 -3.28 8.95 15.35
CA LYS A 160 -3.72 10.32 15.05
C LYS A 160 -4.24 10.46 13.61
N ASN A 161 -3.75 9.62 12.70
CA ASN A 161 -4.14 9.65 11.31
C ASN A 161 -5.34 8.72 11.08
N THR A 162 -6.43 9.26 10.54
CA THR A 162 -7.68 8.51 10.32
C THR A 162 -7.56 7.43 9.25
N LEU A 163 -6.65 7.58 8.27
CA LEU A 163 -6.38 6.53 7.27
C LEU A 163 -5.69 5.33 7.90
N VAL A 164 -4.78 5.56 8.86
CA VAL A 164 -4.14 4.47 9.63
C VAL A 164 -5.19 3.77 10.49
N LYS A 165 -6.08 4.52 11.17
CA LYS A 165 -7.20 3.92 11.92
C LYS A 165 -8.08 3.05 11.02
N ALA A 166 -8.46 3.58 9.87
CA ALA A 166 -9.30 2.88 8.90
C ALA A 166 -8.65 1.58 8.40
N ALA A 167 -7.38 1.64 8.01
CA ALA A 167 -6.62 0.45 7.60
C ALA A 167 -6.53 -0.59 8.72
N ALA A 168 -6.25 -0.17 9.95
CA ALA A 168 -6.19 -1.07 11.11
C ALA A 168 -7.55 -1.73 11.40
N ILE A 169 -8.65 -0.98 11.35
CA ILE A 169 -10.02 -1.50 11.48
C ILE A 169 -10.30 -2.55 10.39
N SER A 170 -9.95 -2.25 9.13
CA SER A 170 -10.12 -3.20 8.03
C SER A 170 -9.35 -4.50 8.23
N VAL A 171 -8.15 -4.43 8.81
CA VAL A 171 -7.36 -5.62 9.13
C VAL A 171 -8.02 -6.45 10.23
N LEU A 172 -8.51 -5.81 11.29
CA LEU A 172 -9.25 -6.49 12.37
C LEU A 172 -10.55 -7.11 11.85
N GLY A 173 -11.24 -6.44 10.91
CA GLY A 173 -12.43 -6.97 10.26
C GLY A 173 -12.21 -8.30 9.54
N LYS A 174 -11.03 -8.48 8.91
CA LYS A 174 -10.67 -9.75 8.23
C LYS A 174 -10.52 -10.94 9.18
N LEU A 175 -10.37 -10.68 10.49
CA LEU A 175 -10.31 -11.77 11.50
C LEU A 175 -11.68 -12.40 11.77
N ILE A 176 -12.76 -11.70 11.42
CA ILE A 176 -14.17 -12.14 11.62
C ILE A 176 -14.41 -12.53 13.09
N ASP A 177 -13.82 -11.78 14.03
CA ASP A 177 -13.95 -12.03 15.46
C ASP A 177 -14.96 -11.06 16.08
N PRO A 178 -16.08 -11.55 16.67
CA PRO A 178 -17.10 -10.74 17.30
C PRO A 178 -16.61 -9.85 18.45
N ILE A 179 -15.42 -10.12 19.00
CA ILE A 179 -14.81 -9.28 20.07
C ILE A 179 -14.61 -7.83 19.59
N TYR A 180 -14.44 -7.61 18.29
CA TYR A 180 -14.24 -6.30 17.68
C TYR A 180 -15.54 -5.55 17.38
N LYS A 181 -16.73 -6.15 17.57
CA LYS A 181 -18.00 -5.48 17.32
C LYS A 181 -18.10 -4.10 17.98
N PRO A 182 -17.77 -3.92 19.30
CA PRO A 182 -17.84 -2.62 19.93
C PRO A 182 -16.88 -1.56 19.33
N LEU A 183 -15.75 -2.00 18.79
CA LEU A 183 -14.81 -1.12 18.07
C LEU A 183 -15.43 -0.62 16.76
N PHE A 184 -16.03 -1.51 15.97
CA PHE A 184 -16.64 -1.17 14.70
C PHE A 184 -17.88 -0.30 14.89
N GLU A 185 -18.73 -0.59 15.89
CA GLU A 185 -19.88 0.26 16.22
C GLU A 185 -19.48 1.69 16.65
N ARG A 186 -18.38 1.84 17.40
CA ARG A 186 -17.84 3.18 17.72
C ARG A 186 -17.31 3.88 16.47
N GLY A 187 -16.65 3.15 15.56
CA GLY A 187 -16.11 3.68 14.32
C GLY A 187 -17.20 4.23 13.39
N MET A 188 -18.42 3.70 13.45
CA MET A 188 -19.59 4.22 12.71
C MET A 188 -20.00 5.64 13.14
N ASN A 189 -19.59 6.11 14.32
CA ASN A 189 -19.86 7.45 14.83
C ASN A 189 -18.64 8.37 14.69
N ASN A 190 -17.65 8.03 13.87
CA ASN A 190 -16.45 8.84 13.64
C ASN A 190 -16.75 10.00 12.67
N GLU A 191 -15.94 11.04 12.69
CA GLU A 191 -16.02 12.15 11.74
C GLU A 191 -15.38 11.82 10.37
N SER A 192 -14.48 10.83 10.33
CA SER A 192 -13.78 10.42 9.12
C SER A 192 -14.56 9.36 8.34
N PHE A 193 -14.91 9.66 7.10
CA PHE A 193 -15.56 8.71 6.20
C PHE A 193 -14.75 7.44 5.96
N ALA A 194 -13.42 7.52 5.95
CA ALA A 194 -12.56 6.34 5.84
C ALA A 194 -12.75 5.40 7.05
N VAL A 195 -12.83 5.94 8.27
CA VAL A 195 -13.09 5.15 9.49
C VAL A 195 -14.50 4.58 9.48
N ILE A 196 -15.51 5.38 9.10
CA ILE A 196 -16.90 4.91 9.00
C ILE A 196 -17.00 3.77 7.96
N GLY A 197 -16.42 3.93 6.77
CA GLY A 197 -16.47 2.93 5.70
C GLY A 197 -15.80 1.61 6.10
N SER A 198 -14.61 1.68 6.69
CA SER A 198 -13.91 0.50 7.20
C SER A 198 -14.67 -0.18 8.34
N SER A 199 -15.30 0.60 9.20
CA SER A 199 -16.12 0.09 10.31
C SER A 199 -17.39 -0.56 9.82
N LEU A 200 -18.07 0.04 8.83
CA LEU A 200 -19.27 -0.50 8.21
C LEU A 200 -19.02 -1.86 7.56
N THR A 201 -17.98 -1.95 6.74
CA THR A 201 -17.63 -3.21 6.08
C THR A 201 -17.18 -4.27 7.06
N SER A 202 -16.43 -3.90 8.11
CA SER A 202 -16.00 -4.84 9.16
C SER A 202 -17.16 -5.31 10.02
N LEU A 203 -18.09 -4.40 10.36
CA LEU A 203 -19.32 -4.74 11.10
C LEU A 203 -20.20 -5.70 10.28
N TYR A 204 -20.31 -5.47 8.97
CA TYR A 204 -21.06 -6.33 8.06
C TYR A 204 -20.55 -7.78 8.06
N GLN A 205 -19.25 -8.01 8.19
CA GLN A 205 -18.66 -9.34 8.26
C GLN A 205 -19.04 -10.11 9.55
N ILE A 206 -19.27 -9.42 10.67
CA ILE A 206 -19.52 -10.07 11.97
C ILE A 206 -20.95 -9.94 12.46
N ASP A 207 -21.65 -8.88 12.06
CA ASP A 207 -23.07 -8.64 12.39
C ASP A 207 -23.76 -7.87 11.26
N LYS A 208 -24.19 -8.62 10.28
CA LYS A 208 -24.86 -8.13 9.08
C LYS A 208 -26.06 -7.25 9.39
N SER A 209 -26.93 -7.68 10.32
CA SER A 209 -28.13 -6.93 10.70
C SER A 209 -27.79 -5.55 11.26
N SER A 210 -26.82 -5.48 12.16
CA SER A 210 -26.39 -4.20 12.72
C SER A 210 -25.79 -3.29 11.65
N ALA A 211 -25.00 -3.83 10.73
CA ALA A 211 -24.41 -3.05 9.62
C ALA A 211 -25.48 -2.49 8.67
N LEU A 212 -26.46 -3.30 8.26
CA LEU A 212 -27.56 -2.86 7.37
C LEU A 212 -28.43 -1.79 8.04
N ASN A 213 -28.74 -1.93 9.34
CA ASN A 213 -29.46 -0.91 10.10
C ASN A 213 -28.71 0.41 10.13
N LYS A 214 -27.38 0.39 10.34
CA LYS A 214 -26.52 1.58 10.30
C LYS A 214 -26.48 2.18 8.90
N LEU A 215 -26.29 1.38 7.86
CA LEU A 215 -26.32 1.83 6.46
C LEU A 215 -27.62 2.58 6.12
N ASN A 216 -28.77 2.04 6.52
CA ASN A 216 -30.06 2.66 6.26
C ASN A 216 -30.26 4.01 7.00
N SER A 217 -29.53 4.24 8.10
CA SER A 217 -29.58 5.48 8.86
C SER A 217 -28.66 6.60 8.30
N LEU A 218 -27.78 6.29 7.33
CA LEU A 218 -26.90 7.29 6.73
C LEU A 218 -27.66 8.24 5.81
N THR A 219 -27.29 9.53 5.83
CA THR A 219 -27.81 10.52 4.89
C THR A 219 -27.28 10.31 3.47
N ILE A 220 -27.91 10.94 2.47
CA ILE A 220 -27.49 10.86 1.06
C ILE A 220 -26.03 11.36 0.91
N ASP A 221 -25.70 12.52 1.46
CA ASP A 221 -24.35 13.10 1.37
C ASP A 221 -23.29 12.19 2.02
N THR A 222 -23.63 11.62 3.17
CA THR A 222 -22.75 10.64 3.83
C THR A 222 -22.59 9.39 2.97
N LYS A 223 -23.67 8.92 2.34
CA LYS A 223 -23.62 7.76 1.44
C LYS A 223 -22.69 8.00 0.27
N GLU A 224 -22.73 9.16 -0.38
CA GLU A 224 -21.81 9.49 -1.49
C GLU A 224 -20.35 9.41 -1.07
N SER A 225 -20.00 9.87 0.11
CA SER A 225 -18.62 9.82 0.65
C SER A 225 -18.18 8.43 1.10
N LEU A 226 -19.11 7.49 1.26
CA LEU A 226 -18.84 6.10 1.67
C LEU A 226 -19.11 5.09 0.54
N SER A 227 -19.14 5.56 -0.68
CA SER A 227 -19.66 4.81 -1.84
C SER A 227 -19.00 3.45 -2.06
N ASP A 228 -17.69 3.30 -1.85
CA ASP A 228 -17.01 2.00 -2.00
C ASP A 228 -17.52 0.96 -0.98
N ALA A 229 -17.64 1.35 0.29
CA ALA A 229 -18.13 0.47 1.35
C ALA A 229 -19.62 0.06 1.09
N ILE A 230 -20.43 1.03 0.68
CA ILE A 230 -21.84 0.84 0.39
C ILE A 230 -22.02 -0.04 -0.85
N THR A 231 -21.26 0.22 -1.92
CA THR A 231 -21.29 -0.59 -3.15
C THR A 231 -20.95 -2.04 -2.86
N THR A 232 -19.90 -2.28 -2.06
CA THR A 232 -19.52 -3.64 -1.63
C THR A 232 -20.67 -4.36 -0.93
N ILE A 233 -21.40 -3.68 -0.04
CA ILE A 233 -22.50 -4.27 0.71
C ILE A 233 -23.71 -4.52 -0.20
N TYR A 234 -24.11 -3.56 -1.06
CA TYR A 234 -25.25 -3.73 -1.95
C TYR A 234 -25.04 -4.87 -2.96
N ILE A 235 -23.83 -5.01 -3.51
CA ILE A 235 -23.50 -6.15 -4.38
C ILE A 235 -23.60 -7.46 -3.59
N SER A 236 -23.03 -7.50 -2.37
CA SER A 236 -23.07 -8.70 -1.52
C SER A 236 -24.49 -9.12 -1.13
N GLU A 237 -25.40 -8.15 -0.96
CA GLU A 237 -26.83 -8.38 -0.67
C GLU A 237 -27.67 -8.62 -1.92
N ASN A 238 -27.12 -8.44 -3.11
CA ASN A 238 -27.85 -8.37 -4.37
C ASN A 238 -29.01 -7.35 -4.31
N ASP A 239 -28.78 -6.24 -3.59
CA ASP A 239 -29.79 -5.18 -3.40
C ASP A 239 -29.79 -4.22 -4.59
N LYS A 240 -30.69 -4.48 -5.54
CA LYS A 240 -30.83 -3.70 -6.77
C LYS A 240 -31.62 -2.39 -6.61
N THR A 241 -32.06 -2.04 -5.41
CA THR A 241 -32.85 -0.81 -5.18
C THR A 241 -31.98 0.46 -5.31
N ASN A 242 -30.66 0.34 -5.13
CA ASN A 242 -29.73 1.46 -5.18
C ASN A 242 -28.80 1.43 -6.42
N LEU A 243 -29.18 0.72 -7.48
CA LEU A 243 -28.39 0.64 -8.72
C LEU A 243 -28.04 2.01 -9.34
N PRO A 244 -28.94 3.02 -9.42
CA PRO A 244 -28.58 4.34 -9.97
C PRO A 244 -27.48 5.04 -9.15
N PHE A 245 -27.50 4.92 -7.83
CA PHE A 245 -26.45 5.46 -6.95
C PHE A 245 -25.10 4.79 -7.24
N ILE A 246 -25.08 3.47 -7.36
CA ILE A 246 -23.86 2.71 -7.63
C ILE A 246 -23.32 3.02 -9.02
N ALA A 247 -24.19 3.12 -10.03
CA ALA A 247 -23.82 3.47 -11.40
C ALA A 247 -23.09 4.82 -11.46
N LYS A 248 -23.65 5.85 -10.82
CA LYS A 248 -23.03 7.18 -10.72
C LYS A 248 -21.68 7.12 -10.02
N HIS A 249 -21.54 6.34 -8.94
CA HIS A 249 -20.28 6.19 -8.23
C HIS A 249 -19.22 5.50 -9.07
N VAL A 250 -19.56 4.40 -9.73
CA VAL A 250 -18.63 3.63 -10.57
C VAL A 250 -18.10 4.50 -11.70
N LEU A 251 -18.95 5.26 -12.40
CA LEU A 251 -18.53 6.17 -13.46
C LEU A 251 -17.53 7.23 -12.96
N ASN A 252 -17.84 7.87 -11.85
CA ASN A 252 -16.98 8.92 -11.31
C ASN A 252 -15.63 8.41 -10.83
N GLY A 253 -15.54 7.16 -10.42
CA GLY A 253 -14.37 6.58 -9.77
C GLY A 253 -13.48 5.72 -10.67
N MET A 254 -14.05 5.02 -11.67
CA MET A 254 -13.32 3.97 -12.40
C MET A 254 -12.10 4.47 -13.19
N PHE A 255 -12.13 5.71 -13.66
CA PHE A 255 -11.04 6.33 -14.42
C PHE A 255 -10.01 7.03 -13.52
N LEU A 256 -10.34 7.27 -12.25
CA LEU A 256 -9.51 8.04 -11.34
C LEU A 256 -8.69 7.16 -10.40
N THR A 257 -9.15 5.93 -10.14
CA THR A 257 -8.47 5.05 -9.20
C THR A 257 -7.34 4.25 -9.84
N GLN A 258 -6.19 4.24 -9.15
CA GLN A 258 -5.07 3.34 -9.47
C GLN A 258 -4.98 2.18 -8.45
N ASN A 259 -5.89 2.11 -7.48
CA ASN A 259 -5.91 1.05 -6.49
C ASN A 259 -6.52 -0.24 -7.11
N PRO A 260 -5.77 -1.35 -7.21
CA PRO A 260 -6.26 -2.57 -7.85
C PRO A 260 -7.53 -3.15 -7.20
N ARG A 261 -7.70 -3.00 -5.89
CA ARG A 261 -8.90 -3.49 -5.17
C ARG A 261 -10.13 -2.67 -5.54
N THR A 262 -9.97 -1.34 -5.62
CA THR A 262 -11.06 -0.46 -6.05
C THR A 262 -11.41 -0.66 -7.53
N GLN A 263 -10.40 -0.90 -8.38
CA GLN A 263 -10.63 -1.28 -9.78
C GLN A 263 -11.42 -2.59 -9.91
N GLN A 264 -11.09 -3.59 -9.10
CA GLN A 264 -11.83 -4.84 -9.05
C GLN A 264 -13.29 -4.61 -8.62
N LEU A 265 -13.50 -3.85 -7.53
CA LEU A 265 -14.85 -3.50 -7.05
C LEU A 265 -15.68 -2.83 -8.14
N TYR A 266 -15.09 -1.86 -8.86
CA TYR A 266 -15.80 -1.17 -9.95
C TYR A 266 -16.08 -2.09 -11.14
N GLY A 267 -15.19 -3.01 -11.47
CA GLY A 267 -15.43 -4.04 -12.48
C GLY A 267 -16.59 -4.98 -12.11
N GLU A 268 -16.65 -5.42 -10.86
CA GLU A 268 -17.75 -6.23 -10.32
C GLU A 268 -19.07 -5.45 -10.31
N ALA A 269 -19.07 -4.20 -9.88
CA ALA A 269 -20.22 -3.32 -9.87
C ALA A 269 -20.74 -3.05 -11.29
N PHE A 270 -19.83 -2.77 -12.24
CA PHE A 270 -20.21 -2.57 -13.65
C PHE A 270 -20.89 -3.79 -14.22
N LYS A 271 -20.32 -4.98 -14.04
CA LYS A 271 -20.92 -6.25 -14.48
C LYS A 271 -22.29 -6.46 -13.86
N TRP A 272 -22.42 -6.25 -12.55
CA TRP A 272 -23.65 -6.42 -11.82
C TRP A 272 -24.78 -5.46 -12.28
N ILE A 273 -24.42 -4.20 -12.62
CA ILE A 273 -25.36 -3.23 -13.20
C ILE A 273 -25.76 -3.63 -14.63
N ALA A 274 -24.79 -4.01 -15.47
CA ALA A 274 -25.02 -4.41 -16.84
C ALA A 274 -25.93 -5.66 -16.98
N GLU A 275 -25.84 -6.57 -16.00
CA GLU A 275 -26.69 -7.76 -15.90
C GLU A 275 -28.05 -7.46 -15.25
N SER A 276 -28.36 -6.20 -14.88
CA SER A 276 -29.62 -5.79 -14.33
C SER A 276 -30.59 -5.36 -15.43
N ASP A 277 -31.90 -5.47 -15.17
CA ASP A 277 -32.93 -4.93 -16.06
C ASP A 277 -33.22 -3.44 -15.80
N ASN A 278 -32.40 -2.76 -14.98
CA ASN A 278 -32.60 -1.37 -14.60
C ASN A 278 -32.06 -0.42 -15.68
N LYS A 279 -32.96 0.08 -16.52
CA LYS A 279 -32.64 0.96 -17.65
C LYS A 279 -31.98 2.28 -17.21
N GLU A 280 -32.39 2.85 -16.08
CA GLU A 280 -31.83 4.08 -15.55
C GLU A 280 -30.37 3.88 -15.12
N ALA A 281 -30.07 2.81 -14.39
CA ALA A 281 -28.70 2.49 -13.98
C ALA A 281 -27.80 2.19 -15.19
N ILE A 282 -28.33 1.49 -16.20
CA ILE A 282 -27.58 1.20 -17.44
C ILE A 282 -27.34 2.49 -18.23
N SER A 283 -28.36 3.37 -18.36
CA SER A 283 -28.21 4.68 -19.01
C SER A 283 -27.17 5.52 -18.32
N ASN A 284 -27.19 5.58 -16.99
CA ASN A 284 -26.17 6.31 -16.21
C ASN A 284 -24.75 5.79 -16.42
N LEU A 285 -24.56 4.50 -16.77
CA LEU A 285 -23.25 3.97 -17.14
C LEU A 285 -22.83 4.29 -18.57
N THR A 286 -23.77 4.56 -19.47
CA THR A 286 -23.49 4.67 -20.91
C THR A 286 -23.52 6.11 -21.43
N ASP A 287 -24.28 7.01 -20.81
CA ASP A 287 -24.49 8.36 -21.31
C ASP A 287 -23.21 9.24 -21.26
N ASP A 288 -22.28 8.93 -20.36
CA ASP A 288 -21.00 9.62 -20.28
C ASP A 288 -19.90 9.03 -21.23
N PHE A 289 -20.24 7.96 -21.99
CA PHE A 289 -19.35 7.40 -23.01
C PHE A 289 -19.64 7.91 -24.45
N VAL A 290 -20.62 8.76 -24.61
CA VAL A 290 -21.01 9.40 -25.87
C VAL A 290 -20.62 10.88 -25.84
#